data_8f098eb4211d8117477c329c0aef91c1
#
_entry.id   8f098eb4211d8117477c329c0aef91c1
#
_cell.length_a   1.000
_cell.length_b   1.000
_cell.length_c   1.000
_cell.angle_alpha   90.00
_cell.angle_beta   90.00
_cell.angle_gamma   90.00
#
_symmetry.space_group_name_H-M   'P 1'
#
loop_
_entity.id
_entity.type
_entity.pdbx_description
1 polymer ?
#
loop_
_entity_poly.entity_id
_entity_poly.type
_entity_poly.pdbx_seq_one_letter_code
_entity_poly.pdbx_strand_id
1 'polypeptide(L)'
;MVINNYFCIFARYIYAMKFTLQHNAPQSKARAGLIETDHGPIETPIFMPVGTAAAMKGIFHRDVENEAKAQIILANTYHLYLRPGMDIIEKAGGVHQFSTWQKPMLT
;
A
#
# COMPACT_ATOMS: atom_id res chain seq x y z
N MET A 1 26.35 -23.04 -23.53
CA MET A 1 26.54 -22.27 -22.29
C MET A 1 25.29 -21.43 -22.07
N VAL A 2 24.35 -21.97 -21.30
CA VAL A 2 23.04 -21.35 -21.06
C VAL A 2 23.21 -20.45 -19.85
N ILE A 3 23.33 -19.14 -20.07
CA ILE A 3 23.39 -18.16 -19.00
C ILE A 3 21.97 -17.84 -18.56
N ASN A 4 21.70 -18.27 -17.36
CA ASN A 4 20.48 -18.20 -16.57
C ASN A 4 19.66 -16.92 -16.77
N ASN A 5 18.46 -17.08 -17.33
CA ASN A 5 17.37 -16.09 -17.34
C ASN A 5 16.78 -15.76 -15.95
N TYR A 6 17.30 -16.37 -14.88
CA TYR A 6 16.81 -16.13 -13.51
C TYR A 6 17.32 -14.81 -12.89
N PHE A 7 18.39 -14.24 -13.41
CA PHE A 7 18.94 -12.98 -12.90
C PHE A 7 18.11 -11.74 -13.32
N CYS A 8 17.43 -11.81 -14.46
CA CYS A 8 16.55 -10.74 -14.93
C CYS A 8 15.21 -10.65 -14.20
N ILE A 9 14.74 -11.74 -13.60
CA ILE A 9 13.46 -11.77 -12.88
C ILE A 9 13.62 -11.10 -11.51
N PHE A 10 14.75 -11.27 -10.85
CA PHE A 10 15.04 -10.63 -9.56
C PHE A 10 15.27 -9.11 -9.66
N ALA A 11 15.86 -8.63 -10.75
CA ALA A 11 16.08 -7.20 -10.96
C ALA A 11 14.78 -6.41 -11.26
N ARG A 12 13.68 -7.09 -11.60
CA ARG A 12 12.39 -6.47 -11.92
C ARG A 12 11.51 -6.24 -10.70
N TYR A 13 11.91 -6.77 -9.52
CA TYR A 13 11.15 -6.72 -8.28
C TYR A 13 11.74 -5.83 -7.19
N ILE A 14 12.79 -5.05 -7.49
CA ILE A 14 13.23 -3.99 -6.59
C ILE A 14 12.64 -2.67 -7.11
N TYR A 15 11.30 -2.56 -7.09
CA TYR A 15 10.71 -1.24 -7.00
C TYR A 15 10.92 -0.77 -5.56
N ALA A 16 12.08 -0.19 -5.34
CA ALA A 16 12.35 0.46 -4.09
C ALA A 16 11.37 1.61 -3.95
N MET A 17 10.52 1.55 -2.93
CA MET A 17 9.67 2.67 -2.53
C MET A 17 10.55 3.93 -2.48
N LYS A 18 10.17 4.96 -3.25
CA LYS A 18 10.95 6.19 -3.36
C LYS A 18 10.21 7.32 -2.66
N PHE A 19 10.92 8.02 -1.78
CA PHE A 19 10.43 9.25 -1.18
C PHE A 19 11.13 10.46 -1.82
N THR A 20 10.35 11.43 -2.25
CA THR A 20 10.83 12.70 -2.79
C THR A 20 10.27 13.85 -1.94
N LEU A 21 11.16 14.60 -1.31
CA LEU A 21 10.78 15.83 -0.62
C LEU A 21 10.46 16.91 -1.66
N GLN A 22 9.23 17.42 -1.62
CA GLN A 22 8.73 18.41 -2.58
C GLN A 22 8.80 19.85 -2.04
N HIS A 23 8.53 20.02 -0.75
CA HIS A 23 8.48 21.34 -0.15
C HIS A 23 8.82 21.32 1.34
N ASN A 24 9.54 22.35 1.80
CA ASN A 24 9.78 22.66 3.22
C ASN A 24 9.21 24.03 3.54
N ALA A 25 8.45 24.13 4.62
CA ALA A 25 7.96 25.41 5.09
C ALA A 25 9.12 26.25 5.67
N PRO A 26 9.28 27.51 5.25
CA PRO A 26 10.44 28.33 5.66
C PRO A 26 10.43 28.72 7.13
N GLN A 27 9.26 28.71 7.77
CA GLN A 27 9.09 29.19 9.15
C GLN A 27 8.69 28.08 10.14
N SER A 28 8.72 26.81 9.72
CA SER A 28 8.34 25.67 10.55
C SER A 28 9.07 24.39 10.10
N LYS A 29 8.87 23.29 10.85
CA LYS A 29 9.38 21.97 10.46
C LYS A 29 8.44 21.20 9.52
N ALA A 30 7.38 21.83 9.02
CA ALA A 30 6.43 21.19 8.12
C ALA A 30 7.06 20.94 6.75
N ARG A 31 6.76 19.78 6.19
CA ARG A 31 7.25 19.33 4.87
C ARG A 31 6.16 18.62 4.13
N ALA A 32 6.19 18.76 2.81
CA ALA A 32 5.39 17.96 1.89
C ALA A 32 6.32 17.10 1.03
N GLY A 33 5.87 15.92 0.69
CA GLY A 33 6.64 15.00 -0.13
C GLY A 33 5.75 14.00 -0.86
N LEU A 34 6.37 13.21 -1.71
CA LEU A 34 5.74 12.17 -2.50
C LEU A 34 6.41 10.84 -2.21
N ILE A 35 5.61 9.81 -1.91
CA ILE A 35 6.05 8.42 -1.84
C ILE A 35 5.54 7.73 -3.11
N GLU A 36 6.44 7.18 -3.90
CA GLU A 36 6.13 6.39 -5.08
C GLU A 36 6.13 4.91 -4.70
N THR A 37 5.04 4.19 -4.99
CA THR A 37 4.88 2.76 -4.73
C THR A 37 4.34 2.04 -5.96
N ASP A 38 4.42 0.70 -5.98
CA ASP A 38 3.89 -0.13 -7.07
C ASP A 38 2.36 0.01 -7.25
N HIS A 39 1.67 0.41 -6.17
CA HIS A 39 0.21 0.60 -6.17
C HIS A 39 -0.21 2.07 -6.33
N GLY A 40 0.73 2.95 -6.66
CA GLY A 40 0.49 4.36 -6.93
C GLY A 40 1.20 5.31 -5.97
N PRO A 41 1.10 6.62 -6.25
CA PRO A 41 1.75 7.65 -5.43
C PRO A 41 0.94 7.95 -4.16
N ILE A 42 1.67 8.41 -3.14
CA ILE A 42 1.11 8.89 -1.87
C ILE A 42 1.67 10.29 -1.61
N GLU A 43 0.81 11.27 -1.60
CA GLU A 43 1.18 12.65 -1.23
C GLU A 43 1.20 12.79 0.28
N THR A 44 2.29 13.34 0.83
CA THR A 44 2.43 13.52 2.28
C THR A 44 2.48 14.99 2.66
N PRO A 45 1.92 15.37 3.83
CA PRO A 45 1.32 14.53 4.87
C PRO A 45 -0.05 14.00 4.47
N ILE A 46 -0.40 12.77 4.91
CA ILE A 46 -1.68 12.15 4.60
C ILE A 46 -2.22 11.36 5.80
N PHE A 47 -3.54 11.31 5.93
CA PHE A 47 -4.22 10.43 6.86
C PHE A 47 -4.39 9.03 6.24
N MET A 48 -4.09 7.99 7.00
CA MET A 48 -4.28 6.59 6.61
C MET A 48 -5.50 6.00 7.35
N PRO A 49 -6.65 5.83 6.67
CA PRO A 49 -7.80 5.15 7.27
C PRO A 49 -7.45 3.73 7.70
N VAL A 50 -7.92 3.33 8.87
CA VAL A 50 -7.59 2.03 9.46
C VAL A 50 -8.55 0.96 8.98
N GLY A 51 -8.02 -0.04 8.28
CA GLY A 51 -8.71 -1.25 7.85
C GLY A 51 -7.99 -2.49 8.38
N THR A 52 -8.06 -2.76 9.69
CA THR A 52 -7.28 -3.77 10.41
C THR A 52 -7.26 -5.15 9.75
N ALA A 53 -8.41 -5.60 9.25
CA ALA A 53 -8.55 -6.87 8.53
C ALA A 53 -8.67 -6.66 7.01
N ALA A 54 -7.92 -5.68 6.46
CA ALA A 54 -8.02 -5.21 5.08
C ALA A 54 -9.43 -4.73 4.69
N ALA A 55 -10.24 -4.33 5.69
CA ALA A 55 -11.57 -3.78 5.51
C ALA A 55 -11.89 -2.75 6.60
N MET A 56 -12.63 -1.73 6.27
CA MET A 56 -13.15 -0.75 7.22
C MET A 56 -14.57 -1.11 7.63
N LYS A 57 -14.86 -1.01 8.93
CA LYS A 57 -16.19 -1.36 9.46
C LYS A 57 -17.24 -0.38 8.96
N GLY A 58 -18.28 -0.91 8.28
CA GLY A 58 -19.43 -0.12 7.86
C GLY A 58 -19.21 0.82 6.68
N ILE A 59 -18.06 0.77 6.02
CA ILE A 59 -17.72 1.62 4.86
C ILE A 59 -17.17 0.74 3.74
N PHE A 60 -17.66 0.90 2.53
CA PHE A 60 -17.09 0.24 1.36
C PHE A 60 -15.79 0.91 0.93
N HIS A 61 -14.83 0.12 0.43
CA HIS A 61 -13.55 0.65 -0.10
C HIS A 61 -13.76 1.66 -1.22
N ARG A 62 -14.75 1.46 -2.09
CA ARG A 62 -15.10 2.42 -3.14
C ARG A 62 -15.45 3.80 -2.60
N ASP A 63 -16.11 3.86 -1.44
CA ASP A 63 -16.52 5.12 -0.82
C ASP A 63 -15.31 5.80 -0.16
N VAL A 64 -14.42 5.01 0.45
CA VAL A 64 -13.13 5.49 0.97
C VAL A 64 -12.24 6.05 -0.16
N GLU A 65 -12.27 5.43 -1.32
CA GLU A 65 -11.52 5.90 -2.49
C GLU A 65 -12.16 7.13 -3.12
N ASN A 66 -13.48 7.10 -3.38
CA ASN A 66 -14.16 8.09 -4.18
C ASN A 66 -14.60 9.31 -3.37
N GLU A 67 -15.05 9.11 -2.13
CA GLU A 67 -15.58 10.19 -1.27
C GLU A 67 -14.47 10.75 -0.35
N ALA A 68 -13.79 9.88 0.39
CA ALA A 68 -12.71 10.30 1.29
C ALA A 68 -11.39 10.58 0.57
N LYS A 69 -11.25 10.22 -0.72
CA LYS A 69 -10.04 10.42 -1.53
C LYS A 69 -8.77 9.80 -0.91
N ALA A 70 -8.93 8.72 -0.14
CA ALA A 70 -7.79 8.06 0.50
C ALA A 70 -6.83 7.50 -0.55
N GLN A 71 -5.54 7.78 -0.35
CA GLN A 71 -4.47 7.28 -1.23
C GLN A 71 -3.82 6.02 -0.66
N ILE A 72 -3.96 5.78 0.63
CA ILE A 72 -3.38 4.64 1.35
C ILE A 72 -4.32 4.25 2.49
N ILE A 73 -4.38 2.96 2.81
CA ILE A 73 -5.03 2.44 4.01
C ILE A 73 -4.03 1.70 4.90
N LEU A 74 -4.36 1.58 6.19
CA LEU A 74 -3.59 0.83 7.18
C LEU A 74 -4.29 -0.49 7.47
N ALA A 75 -3.67 -1.64 7.14
CA ALA A 75 -4.08 -2.96 7.57
C ALA A 75 -3.18 -3.46 8.71
N ASN A 76 -3.38 -4.68 9.18
CA ASN A 76 -2.55 -5.28 10.22
C ASN A 76 -2.22 -6.73 9.87
N THR A 77 -0.96 -6.98 9.56
CA THR A 77 -0.44 -8.30 9.17
C THR A 77 -0.76 -9.37 10.22
N TYR A 78 -0.62 -9.09 11.51
CA TYR A 78 -0.90 -10.06 12.57
C TYR A 78 -2.37 -10.48 12.60
N HIS A 79 -3.29 -9.51 12.45
CA HIS A 79 -4.72 -9.81 12.38
C HIS A 79 -5.08 -10.61 11.13
N LEU A 80 -4.51 -10.28 9.98
CA LEU A 80 -4.72 -11.00 8.72
C LEU A 80 -4.15 -12.43 8.78
N TYR A 81 -3.02 -12.62 9.45
CA TYR A 81 -2.43 -13.94 9.70
C TYR A 81 -3.35 -14.82 10.55
N LEU A 82 -3.95 -14.27 11.62
CA LEU A 82 -4.88 -15.01 12.47
C LEU A 82 -6.24 -15.24 11.81
N ARG A 83 -6.71 -14.25 11.05
CA ARG A 83 -8.03 -14.31 10.39
C ARG A 83 -8.09 -13.35 9.20
N PRO A 84 -8.31 -13.82 7.96
CA PRO A 84 -8.77 -15.16 7.58
C PRO A 84 -7.67 -16.23 7.57
N GLY A 85 -6.39 -15.88 7.70
CA GLY A 85 -5.25 -16.77 7.59
C GLY A 85 -4.59 -16.70 6.23
N MET A 86 -3.32 -17.13 6.16
CA MET A 86 -2.48 -16.97 4.97
C MET A 86 -3.00 -17.78 3.79
N ASP A 87 -3.52 -19.00 4.03
CA ASP A 87 -4.04 -19.86 2.96
C ASP A 87 -5.18 -19.20 2.16
N ILE A 88 -6.03 -18.43 2.84
CA ILE A 88 -7.15 -17.74 2.20
C ILE A 88 -6.65 -16.53 1.42
N ILE A 89 -5.73 -15.77 2.00
CA ILE A 89 -5.15 -14.59 1.35
C ILE A 89 -4.36 -15.00 0.11
N GLU A 90 -3.59 -16.09 0.19
CA GLU A 90 -2.84 -16.62 -0.95
C GLU A 90 -3.76 -17.11 -2.08
N LYS A 91 -4.82 -17.86 -1.73
CA LYS A 91 -5.85 -18.29 -2.70
C LYS A 91 -6.59 -17.14 -3.36
N ALA A 92 -6.74 -16.02 -2.66
CA ALA A 92 -7.34 -14.80 -3.20
C ALA A 92 -6.39 -14.03 -4.15
N GLY A 93 -5.10 -14.39 -4.20
CA GLY A 93 -4.11 -13.69 -5.01
C GLY A 93 -3.41 -12.52 -4.28
N GLY A 94 -3.39 -12.56 -2.96
CA GLY A 94 -2.77 -11.54 -2.11
C GLY A 94 -3.78 -10.60 -1.44
N VAL A 95 -3.27 -9.77 -0.53
CA VAL A 95 -4.12 -8.91 0.31
C VAL A 95 -4.91 -7.86 -0.48
N HIS A 96 -4.34 -7.33 -1.56
CA HIS A 96 -5.03 -6.37 -2.43
C HIS A 96 -6.24 -6.98 -3.14
N GLN A 97 -6.08 -8.20 -3.66
CA GLN A 97 -7.19 -8.93 -4.29
C GLN A 97 -8.23 -9.36 -3.25
N PHE A 98 -7.78 -9.83 -2.09
CA PHE A 98 -8.65 -10.21 -0.99
C PHE A 98 -9.53 -9.05 -0.52
N SER A 99 -8.96 -7.84 -0.38
CA SER A 99 -9.66 -6.65 0.09
C SER A 99 -10.37 -5.87 -1.00
N THR A 100 -10.08 -6.12 -2.28
CA THR A 100 -10.47 -5.29 -3.44
C THR A 100 -9.94 -3.86 -3.41
N TRP A 101 -8.95 -3.58 -2.56
CA TRP A 101 -8.27 -2.30 -2.51
C TRP A 101 -7.04 -2.31 -3.41
N GLN A 102 -7.01 -1.46 -4.44
CA GLN A 102 -5.94 -1.48 -5.45
C GLN A 102 -4.85 -0.44 -5.22
N LYS A 103 -5.05 0.48 -4.28
CA LYS A 103 -4.06 1.51 -3.91
C LYS A 103 -3.10 1.02 -2.82
N PRO A 104 -2.07 1.81 -2.47
CA PRO A 104 -1.13 1.46 -1.40
C PRO A 104 -1.80 1.02 -0.10
N MET A 105 -1.18 0.03 0.55
CA MET A 105 -1.59 -0.48 1.84
C MET A 105 -0.36 -0.65 2.73
N LEU A 106 -0.40 -0.05 3.91
CA LEU A 106 0.56 -0.29 4.96
C LEU A 106 0.09 -1.47 5.82
N THR A 107 0.93 -2.51 5.99
CA THR A 107 0.61 -3.70 6.79
C THR A 107 1.71 -4.05 7.77
#